data_1c4d58a54ba5100ed1a67d7e051f5343
#
_entry.id   1c4d58a54ba5100ed1a67d7e051f5343
#
_cell.length_a   1.000
_cell.length_b   1.000
_cell.length_c   1.000
_cell.angle_alpha   90.00
_cell.angle_beta   90.00
_cell.angle_gamma   90.00
#
_symmetry.space_group_name_H-M   'P 1'
#
loop_
_entity.id
_entity.type
_entity.pdbx_description
1 polymer ?
#
loop_
_entity_poly.entity_id
_entity_poly.type
_entity_poly.pdbx_seq_one_letter_code
_entity_poly.pdbx_strand_id
1 'polypeptide(L)'
;MYSTFYGLKQEPFRLTPDPRFLHLAEPHRNTLRAMVEGVAGRKGLQIAIGPIGTGKTTLLYCLQHILSHEATRERPLRSAFVVNPTLTADELFEALFDELEIHAAAPTKPARLRALHELLLDSHKKNTAVVVIIDEAHLMPAELIEEVRLLMNLDNYPVNVLQIILCGQPELLPLLMKPELAALKQRVSVVTKLRALTLMETRAYIAERLHVAGLRGESPFTTPALEEIHRFSNGVPRLINSICDHALSIGFRQQLTRVGADVVVEAAEEMGLIQPSSGSMESNAGPLARMAQTGS
;
A
#
# COMPACT_ATOMS: atom_id res chain seq x y z
N MET A 1 -14.71 3.41 24.36
CA MET A 1 -14.24 3.22 22.96
C MET A 1 -15.19 2.27 22.25
N TYR A 2 -15.47 2.48 20.98
CA TYR A 2 -16.48 1.70 20.23
C TYR A 2 -16.15 0.20 20.13
N SER A 3 -14.86 -0.17 20.20
CA SER A 3 -14.44 -1.58 20.08
C SER A 3 -15.15 -2.49 21.09
N THR A 4 -15.17 -2.12 22.38
CA THR A 4 -15.82 -2.90 23.43
C THR A 4 -17.34 -2.96 23.24
N PHE A 5 -17.95 -1.85 22.78
CA PHE A 5 -19.40 -1.76 22.52
C PHE A 5 -19.85 -2.76 21.44
N TYR A 6 -19.04 -2.91 20.38
CA TYR A 6 -19.32 -3.88 19.30
C TYR A 6 -18.71 -5.26 19.54
N GLY A 7 -18.23 -5.57 20.75
CA GLY A 7 -17.67 -6.88 21.07
C GLY A 7 -16.32 -7.19 20.41
N LEU A 8 -15.58 -6.16 20.04
CA LEU A 8 -14.27 -6.25 19.42
C LEU A 8 -13.15 -6.20 20.49
N LYS A 9 -12.07 -6.94 20.28
CA LYS A 9 -10.89 -6.95 21.16
C LYS A 9 -9.90 -5.82 20.82
N GLN A 10 -9.94 -5.32 19.59
CA GLN A 10 -9.08 -4.25 19.08
C GLN A 10 -9.79 -3.50 17.96
N GLU A 11 -9.24 -2.36 17.57
CA GLU A 11 -9.78 -1.55 16.47
C GLU A 11 -9.53 -2.24 15.12
N PRO A 12 -10.60 -2.56 14.36
CA PRO A 12 -10.47 -3.33 13.11
C PRO A 12 -9.94 -2.52 11.95
N PHE A 13 -10.13 -1.19 11.95
CA PHE A 13 -9.91 -0.33 10.76
C PHE A 13 -8.76 0.66 10.93
N ARG A 14 -7.75 0.32 11.74
CA ARG A 14 -6.53 1.13 11.85
C ARG A 14 -5.87 1.33 10.49
N LEU A 15 -5.38 2.54 10.26
CA LEU A 15 -4.67 2.91 9.04
C LEU A 15 -3.20 2.47 9.05
N THR A 16 -2.65 2.17 10.24
CA THR A 16 -1.28 1.65 10.37
C THR A 16 -1.21 0.24 9.77
N PRO A 17 -0.22 -0.04 8.91
CA PRO A 17 -0.02 -1.38 8.38
C PRO A 17 0.17 -2.39 9.53
N ASP A 18 -0.69 -3.41 9.58
CA ASP A 18 -0.55 -4.53 10.50
C ASP A 18 -0.73 -5.83 9.71
N PRO A 19 0.31 -6.67 9.61
CA PRO A 19 0.26 -7.92 8.87
C PRO A 19 -0.89 -8.85 9.28
N ARG A 20 -1.33 -8.79 10.54
CA ARG A 20 -2.44 -9.61 11.05
C ARG A 20 -3.78 -9.24 10.40
N PHE A 21 -3.95 -7.98 10.00
CA PHE A 21 -5.14 -7.48 9.31
C PHE A 21 -5.02 -7.53 7.79
N LEU A 22 -4.01 -8.19 7.29
CA LEU A 22 -3.83 -8.32 5.86
C LEU A 22 -4.81 -9.34 5.29
N HIS A 23 -6.00 -8.88 4.97
CA HIS A 23 -6.86 -9.63 4.07
C HIS A 23 -6.35 -9.46 2.64
N LEU A 24 -5.68 -10.47 2.15
CA LEU A 24 -5.30 -10.54 0.73
C LEU A 24 -6.56 -10.85 -0.09
N ALA A 25 -7.30 -9.81 -0.47
CA ALA A 25 -8.28 -9.93 -1.54
C ALA A 25 -7.62 -10.51 -2.81
N GLU A 26 -8.41 -11.06 -3.70
CA GLU A 26 -7.88 -11.74 -4.88
C GLU A 26 -6.82 -10.93 -5.67
N PRO A 27 -7.00 -9.62 -5.92
CA PRO A 27 -5.98 -8.82 -6.58
C PRO A 27 -4.64 -8.79 -5.84
N HIS A 28 -4.69 -8.72 -4.50
CA HIS A 28 -3.47 -8.72 -3.68
C HIS A 28 -2.77 -10.08 -3.72
N ARG A 29 -3.53 -11.18 -3.59
CA ARG A 29 -2.98 -12.55 -3.67
C ARG A 29 -2.31 -12.80 -5.01
N ASN A 30 -2.96 -12.41 -6.12
CA ASN A 30 -2.43 -12.62 -7.46
C ASN A 30 -1.16 -11.80 -7.69
N THR A 31 -1.14 -10.53 -7.24
CA THR A 31 0.04 -9.68 -7.32
C THR A 31 1.19 -10.24 -6.48
N LEU A 32 0.93 -10.60 -5.22
CA LEU A 32 1.94 -11.16 -4.32
C LEU A 32 2.54 -12.46 -4.87
N ARG A 33 1.70 -13.36 -5.36
CA ARG A 33 2.14 -14.61 -5.99
C ARG A 33 3.04 -14.33 -7.18
N ALA A 34 2.64 -13.44 -8.09
CA ALA A 34 3.44 -13.10 -9.27
C ALA A 34 4.81 -12.51 -8.90
N MET A 35 4.86 -11.69 -7.83
CA MET A 35 6.11 -11.12 -7.32
C MET A 35 7.02 -12.20 -6.72
N VAL A 36 6.48 -13.11 -5.89
CA VAL A 36 7.23 -14.23 -5.30
C VAL A 36 7.75 -15.17 -6.40
N GLU A 37 6.90 -15.55 -7.33
CA GLU A 37 7.29 -16.38 -8.49
C GLU A 37 8.34 -15.68 -9.36
N GLY A 38 8.23 -14.35 -9.52
CA GLY A 38 9.22 -13.54 -10.22
C GLY A 38 10.58 -13.57 -9.54
N VAL A 39 10.64 -13.45 -8.22
CA VAL A 39 11.88 -13.54 -7.43
C VAL A 39 12.44 -14.97 -7.52
N ALA A 40 11.63 -15.99 -7.29
CA ALA A 40 12.03 -17.39 -7.37
C ALA A 40 12.56 -17.77 -8.77
N GLY A 41 11.93 -17.22 -9.81
CA GLY A 41 12.33 -17.41 -11.22
C GLY A 41 13.47 -16.51 -11.70
N ARG A 42 14.09 -15.72 -10.80
CA ARG A 42 15.20 -14.80 -11.14
C ARG A 42 14.87 -13.88 -12.33
N LYS A 43 13.68 -13.27 -12.31
CA LYS A 43 13.16 -12.48 -13.45
C LYS A 43 13.82 -11.07 -13.60
N GLY A 44 14.66 -10.63 -12.67
CA GLY A 44 15.36 -9.35 -12.73
C GLY A 44 14.45 -8.18 -12.33
N LEU A 45 13.89 -7.43 -13.29
CA LEU A 45 13.05 -6.26 -12.99
C LEU A 45 11.56 -6.59 -12.99
N GLN A 46 10.91 -6.26 -11.89
CA GLN A 46 9.48 -6.39 -11.70
C GLN A 46 8.86 -5.03 -11.37
N ILE A 47 7.65 -4.80 -11.83
CA ILE A 47 6.89 -3.57 -11.58
C ILE A 47 5.54 -3.94 -10.95
N ALA A 48 5.20 -3.29 -9.85
CA ALA A 48 3.89 -3.34 -9.24
C ALA A 48 3.27 -1.94 -9.20
N ILE A 49 2.13 -1.77 -9.83
CA ILE A 49 1.43 -0.49 -9.82
C ILE A 49 0.02 -0.61 -9.26
N GLY A 50 -0.46 0.48 -8.70
CA GLY A 50 -1.85 0.60 -8.24
C GLY A 50 -2.15 1.99 -7.73
N PRO A 51 -3.42 2.41 -7.75
CA PRO A 51 -3.86 3.68 -7.21
C PRO A 51 -3.45 3.88 -5.75
N ILE A 52 -3.48 5.14 -5.29
CA ILE A 52 -3.23 5.46 -3.90
C ILE A 52 -4.22 4.73 -2.97
N GLY A 53 -3.76 4.24 -1.83
CA GLY A 53 -4.62 3.59 -0.83
C GLY A 53 -5.03 2.15 -1.15
N THR A 54 -4.57 1.54 -2.26
CA THR A 54 -4.88 0.14 -2.62
C THR A 54 -4.10 -0.90 -1.84
N GLY A 55 -3.19 -0.50 -0.93
CA GLY A 55 -2.45 -1.42 -0.07
C GLY A 55 -1.09 -1.88 -0.62
N LYS A 56 -0.49 -1.14 -1.56
CA LYS A 56 0.83 -1.44 -2.15
C LYS A 56 1.91 -1.68 -1.10
N THR A 57 2.13 -0.70 -0.22
CA THR A 57 3.14 -0.79 0.85
C THR A 57 2.90 -1.99 1.77
N THR A 58 1.64 -2.24 2.13
CA THR A 58 1.28 -3.42 2.94
C THR A 58 1.63 -4.72 2.21
N LEU A 59 1.38 -4.78 0.90
CA LEU A 59 1.74 -5.92 0.07
C LEU A 59 3.26 -6.15 0.02
N LEU A 60 4.05 -5.07 -0.05
CA LEU A 60 5.52 -5.15 -0.05
C LEU A 60 6.06 -5.67 1.29
N TYR A 61 5.49 -5.24 2.42
CA TYR A 61 5.85 -5.82 3.73
C TYR A 61 5.54 -7.33 3.81
N CYS A 62 4.42 -7.76 3.20
CA CYS A 62 4.12 -9.20 3.13
C CYS A 62 5.08 -9.94 2.23
N LEU A 63 5.43 -9.35 1.10
CA LEU A 63 6.45 -9.91 0.21
C LEU A 63 7.77 -10.08 0.97
N GLN A 64 8.25 -9.04 1.66
CA GLN A 64 9.47 -9.09 2.46
C GLN A 64 9.41 -10.18 3.52
N HIS A 65 8.28 -10.29 4.24
CA HIS A 65 8.07 -11.33 5.24
C HIS A 65 8.13 -12.73 4.63
N ILE A 66 7.45 -12.98 3.50
CA ILE A 66 7.48 -14.27 2.80
C ILE A 66 8.91 -14.58 2.35
N LEU A 67 9.57 -13.64 1.69
CA LEU A 67 10.95 -13.84 1.21
C LEU A 67 11.92 -14.15 2.34
N SER A 68 11.78 -13.51 3.50
CA SER A 68 12.61 -13.79 4.69
C SER A 68 12.37 -15.19 5.27
N HIS A 69 11.13 -15.72 5.18
CA HIS A 69 10.77 -17.06 5.67
C HIS A 69 11.09 -18.15 4.66
N GLU A 70 11.02 -17.86 3.37
CA GLU A 70 11.39 -18.79 2.30
C GLU A 70 12.91 -18.86 2.09
N ALA A 71 13.68 -17.93 2.68
CA ALA A 71 15.14 -17.98 2.68
C ALA A 71 15.61 -19.22 3.45
N THR A 72 16.11 -20.19 2.74
CA THR A 72 16.68 -21.45 3.28
C THR A 72 18.17 -21.51 3.02
N ARG A 73 18.86 -22.52 3.61
CA ARG A 73 20.27 -22.77 3.27
C ARG A 73 20.48 -23.11 1.78
N GLU A 74 19.46 -23.67 1.13
CA GLU A 74 19.51 -24.04 -0.28
C GLU A 74 19.14 -22.88 -1.22
N ARG A 75 18.36 -21.90 -0.69
CA ARG A 75 17.92 -20.68 -1.40
C ARG A 75 18.10 -19.45 -0.52
N PRO A 76 19.33 -19.08 -0.21
CA PRO A 76 19.58 -17.90 0.59
C PRO A 76 19.14 -16.64 -0.15
N LEU A 77 18.66 -15.65 0.59
CA LEU A 77 18.15 -14.38 0.07
C LEU A 77 18.66 -13.22 0.94
N ARG A 78 19.02 -12.13 0.30
CA ARG A 78 19.25 -10.82 0.92
C ARG A 78 18.24 -9.84 0.35
N SER A 79 17.68 -8.97 1.16
CA SER A 79 16.73 -7.95 0.69
C SER A 79 17.05 -6.58 1.24
N ALA A 80 16.87 -5.57 0.41
CA ALA A 80 16.87 -4.16 0.78
C ALA A 80 15.50 -3.55 0.49
N PHE A 81 14.99 -2.73 1.40
CA PHE A 81 13.68 -2.09 1.27
C PHE A 81 13.79 -0.56 1.39
N VAL A 82 13.63 0.12 0.26
CA VAL A 82 13.66 1.59 0.16
C VAL A 82 12.24 2.12 0.14
N VAL A 83 11.83 2.79 1.23
CA VAL A 83 10.44 3.28 1.42
C VAL A 83 10.22 4.65 0.77
N ASN A 84 11.24 5.50 0.75
CA ASN A 84 11.13 6.86 0.22
C ASN A 84 12.17 7.08 -0.88
N PRO A 85 11.78 7.12 -2.16
CA PRO A 85 12.69 7.24 -3.28
C PRO A 85 13.00 8.70 -3.67
N THR A 86 12.62 9.69 -2.85
CA THR A 86 13.04 11.10 -3.04
C THR A 86 14.46 11.31 -2.50
N LEU A 87 15.34 10.37 -2.82
CA LEU A 87 16.73 10.32 -2.41
C LEU A 87 17.64 10.83 -3.53
N THR A 88 18.81 11.32 -3.17
CA THR A 88 19.93 11.46 -4.09
C THR A 88 20.50 10.07 -4.41
N ALA A 89 21.32 9.98 -5.46
CA ALA A 89 22.02 8.74 -5.79
C ALA A 89 22.90 8.26 -4.62
N ASP A 90 23.55 9.18 -3.91
CA ASP A 90 24.40 8.85 -2.76
C ASP A 90 23.60 8.28 -1.60
N GLU A 91 22.46 8.88 -1.27
CA GLU A 91 21.55 8.38 -0.23
C GLU A 91 20.93 7.02 -0.60
N LEU A 92 20.65 6.78 -1.87
CA LEU A 92 20.20 5.45 -2.32
C LEU A 92 21.29 4.39 -2.05
N PHE A 93 22.55 4.69 -2.38
CA PHE A 93 23.65 3.76 -2.09
C PHE A 93 23.83 3.53 -0.60
N GLU A 94 23.71 4.56 0.23
CA GLU A 94 23.78 4.45 1.69
C GLU A 94 22.67 3.53 2.21
N ALA A 95 21.43 3.76 1.78
CA ALA A 95 20.29 2.90 2.16
C ALA A 95 20.50 1.44 1.71
N LEU A 96 21.00 1.21 0.49
CA LEU A 96 21.29 -0.13 -0.01
C LEU A 96 22.42 -0.80 0.77
N PHE A 97 23.45 -0.05 1.18
CA PHE A 97 24.59 -0.58 1.93
C PHE A 97 24.14 -1.01 3.34
N ASP A 98 23.34 -0.16 4.00
CA ASP A 98 22.79 -0.46 5.32
C ASP A 98 21.89 -1.72 5.29
N GLU A 99 20.93 -1.75 4.38
CA GLU A 99 19.96 -2.86 4.26
C GLU A 99 20.61 -4.18 3.80
N LEU A 100 21.63 -4.13 2.95
CA LEU A 100 22.36 -5.32 2.47
C LEU A 100 23.55 -5.69 3.35
N GLU A 101 23.77 -4.97 4.46
CA GLU A 101 24.89 -5.17 5.39
C GLU A 101 26.27 -5.11 4.72
N ILE A 102 26.47 -4.09 3.82
CA ILE A 102 27.74 -3.86 3.14
C ILE A 102 28.60 -2.92 3.97
N HIS A 103 29.56 -3.48 4.71
CA HIS A 103 30.45 -2.72 5.59
C HIS A 103 31.73 -2.24 4.91
N ALA A 104 31.67 -1.87 3.64
CA ALA A 104 32.83 -1.40 2.89
C ALA A 104 32.97 0.13 2.99
N ALA A 105 34.18 0.62 3.23
CA ALA A 105 34.51 2.04 3.08
C ALA A 105 34.47 2.42 1.59
N ALA A 106 33.35 2.98 1.13
CA ALA A 106 33.11 3.29 -0.28
C ALA A 106 32.73 4.78 -0.46
N PRO A 107 33.68 5.72 -0.28
CA PRO A 107 33.41 7.17 -0.28
C PRO A 107 33.10 7.75 -1.67
N THR A 108 33.34 6.99 -2.74
CA THR A 108 33.08 7.45 -4.11
C THR A 108 32.16 6.50 -4.85
N LYS A 109 31.41 7.02 -5.83
CA LYS A 109 30.51 6.21 -6.66
C LYS A 109 31.19 4.97 -7.27
N PRO A 110 32.40 5.05 -7.86
CA PRO A 110 33.09 3.86 -8.35
C PRO A 110 33.44 2.84 -7.26
N ALA A 111 33.73 3.30 -6.04
CA ALA A 111 33.98 2.40 -4.91
C ALA A 111 32.67 1.69 -4.47
N ARG A 112 31.55 2.41 -4.44
CA ARG A 112 30.22 1.86 -4.13
C ARG A 112 29.79 0.81 -5.16
N LEU A 113 29.96 1.11 -6.45
CA LEU A 113 29.65 0.15 -7.51
C LEU A 113 30.52 -1.11 -7.42
N ARG A 114 31.80 -1.00 -7.08
CA ARG A 114 32.66 -2.16 -6.85
C ARG A 114 32.20 -3.00 -5.67
N ALA A 115 31.89 -2.37 -4.53
CA ALA A 115 31.41 -3.09 -3.35
C ALA A 115 30.10 -3.85 -3.62
N LEU A 116 29.17 -3.24 -4.35
CA LEU A 116 27.96 -3.93 -4.80
C LEU A 116 28.25 -5.06 -5.78
N HIS A 117 29.16 -4.86 -6.72
CA HIS A 117 29.57 -5.92 -7.64
C HIS A 117 30.22 -7.11 -6.90
N GLU A 118 31.05 -6.86 -5.90
CA GLU A 118 31.63 -7.89 -5.03
C GLU A 118 30.54 -8.65 -4.27
N LEU A 119 29.54 -7.96 -3.72
CA LEU A 119 28.38 -8.58 -3.10
C LEU A 119 27.63 -9.50 -4.08
N LEU A 120 27.35 -9.02 -5.31
CA LEU A 120 26.65 -9.80 -6.33
C LEU A 120 27.48 -11.00 -6.76
N LEU A 121 28.80 -10.86 -6.90
CA LEU A 121 29.70 -11.97 -7.21
C LEU A 121 29.71 -13.06 -6.12
N ASP A 122 29.79 -12.65 -4.85
CA ASP A 122 29.71 -13.57 -3.72
C ASP A 122 28.33 -14.24 -3.67
N SER A 123 27.27 -13.47 -3.88
CA SER A 123 25.90 -13.95 -3.91
C SER A 123 25.68 -14.94 -5.07
N HIS A 124 26.27 -14.71 -6.25
CA HIS A 124 26.23 -15.65 -7.36
C HIS A 124 26.89 -16.98 -6.99
N LYS A 125 28.09 -16.95 -6.41
CA LYS A 125 28.82 -18.16 -5.98
C LYS A 125 28.04 -18.98 -4.94
N LYS A 126 27.28 -18.30 -4.07
CA LYS A 126 26.46 -18.92 -3.01
C LYS A 126 25.03 -19.21 -3.43
N ASN A 127 24.67 -19.00 -4.70
CA ASN A 127 23.30 -19.08 -5.20
C ASN A 127 22.28 -18.22 -4.42
N THR A 128 22.73 -17.13 -3.83
CA THR A 128 21.93 -16.18 -3.05
C THR A 128 21.20 -15.20 -3.98
N ALA A 129 19.91 -14.97 -3.78
CA ALA A 129 19.19 -13.88 -4.43
C ALA A 129 19.43 -12.57 -3.68
N VAL A 130 19.61 -11.47 -4.41
CA VAL A 130 19.63 -10.11 -3.86
C VAL A 130 18.40 -9.38 -4.38
N VAL A 131 17.49 -8.99 -3.48
CA VAL A 131 16.20 -8.36 -3.84
C VAL A 131 16.20 -6.93 -3.33
N VAL A 132 16.06 -5.98 -4.23
CA VAL A 132 15.90 -4.55 -3.89
C VAL A 132 14.45 -4.17 -4.17
N ILE A 133 13.74 -3.74 -3.14
CA ILE A 133 12.36 -3.29 -3.22
C ILE A 133 12.34 -1.78 -3.05
N ILE A 134 11.75 -1.06 -4.00
CA ILE A 134 11.60 0.40 -3.95
C ILE A 134 10.11 0.72 -3.99
N ASP A 135 9.58 1.25 -2.89
CA ASP A 135 8.20 1.74 -2.83
C ASP A 135 8.11 3.18 -3.35
N GLU A 136 6.91 3.61 -3.72
CA GLU A 136 6.60 4.94 -4.28
C GLU A 136 7.52 5.34 -5.47
N ALA A 137 7.99 4.35 -6.25
CA ALA A 137 8.97 4.54 -7.32
C ALA A 137 8.54 5.54 -8.41
N HIS A 138 7.26 5.92 -8.48
CA HIS A 138 6.78 6.99 -9.36
C HIS A 138 7.29 8.39 -8.96
N LEU A 139 7.80 8.55 -7.72
CA LEU A 139 8.41 9.78 -7.23
C LEU A 139 9.92 9.87 -7.52
N MET A 140 10.51 8.82 -8.09
CA MET A 140 11.93 8.80 -8.39
C MET A 140 12.32 9.87 -9.43
N PRO A 141 13.32 10.69 -9.16
CA PRO A 141 13.90 11.55 -10.19
C PRO A 141 14.58 10.71 -11.30
N ALA A 142 14.68 11.28 -12.50
CA ALA A 142 15.23 10.57 -13.66
C ALA A 142 16.65 10.03 -13.41
N GLU A 143 17.46 10.78 -12.68
CA GLU A 143 18.82 10.42 -12.29
C GLU A 143 18.84 9.14 -11.44
N LEU A 144 17.88 8.99 -10.53
CA LEU A 144 17.79 7.82 -9.67
C LEU A 144 17.30 6.57 -10.43
N ILE A 145 16.41 6.75 -11.40
CA ILE A 145 16.00 5.66 -12.29
C ILE A 145 17.18 5.18 -13.13
N GLU A 146 18.04 6.11 -13.56
CA GLU A 146 19.27 5.77 -14.28
C GLU A 146 20.25 4.99 -13.38
N GLU A 147 20.37 5.34 -12.09
CA GLU A 147 21.15 4.55 -11.13
C GLU A 147 20.61 3.12 -11.01
N VAL A 148 19.30 2.93 -10.91
CA VAL A 148 18.68 1.59 -10.91
C VAL A 148 19.06 0.82 -12.19
N ARG A 149 19.06 1.47 -13.35
CA ARG A 149 19.49 0.85 -14.61
C ARG A 149 20.97 0.45 -14.57
N LEU A 150 21.83 1.31 -14.01
CA LEU A 150 23.26 1.01 -13.86
C LEU A 150 23.51 -0.13 -12.89
N LEU A 151 22.77 -0.20 -11.77
CA LEU A 151 22.83 -1.33 -10.82
C LEU A 151 22.51 -2.66 -11.52
N MET A 152 21.48 -2.68 -12.36
CA MET A 152 21.16 -3.88 -13.13
C MET A 152 22.24 -4.30 -14.13
N ASN A 153 23.09 -3.38 -14.59
CA ASN A 153 24.21 -3.70 -15.46
C ASN A 153 25.40 -4.36 -14.72
N LEU A 154 25.43 -4.29 -13.38
CA LEU A 154 26.42 -5.01 -12.59
C LEU A 154 26.16 -6.52 -12.57
N ASP A 155 24.93 -6.91 -12.85
CA ASP A 155 24.50 -8.32 -12.86
C ASP A 155 24.65 -8.92 -14.29
N ASN A 156 25.87 -9.31 -14.62
CA ASN A 156 26.21 -9.89 -15.91
C ASN A 156 26.32 -11.43 -15.88
N TYR A 157 25.59 -12.08 -14.98
CA TYR A 157 25.60 -13.53 -14.82
C TYR A 157 24.53 -14.19 -15.67
N PRO A 158 24.67 -15.50 -16.01
CA PRO A 158 23.65 -16.23 -16.77
C PRO A 158 22.27 -16.28 -16.10
N VAL A 159 22.24 -16.12 -14.78
CA VAL A 159 21.02 -16.06 -13.98
C VAL A 159 21.05 -14.77 -13.18
N ASN A 160 19.99 -13.96 -13.27
CA ASN A 160 19.91 -12.69 -12.56
C ASN A 160 20.02 -12.91 -11.04
N VAL A 161 21.09 -12.45 -10.44
CA VAL A 161 21.32 -12.45 -9.00
C VAL A 161 20.56 -11.32 -8.36
N LEU A 162 20.64 -10.13 -8.99
CA LEU A 162 19.94 -8.93 -8.57
C LEU A 162 18.50 -8.92 -9.10
N GLN A 163 17.56 -8.81 -8.19
CA GLN A 163 16.14 -8.64 -8.48
C GLN A 163 15.73 -7.25 -8.01
N ILE A 164 15.09 -6.47 -8.86
CA ILE A 164 14.59 -5.15 -8.48
C ILE A 164 13.07 -5.13 -8.63
N ILE A 165 12.38 -4.67 -7.61
CA ILE A 165 10.93 -4.52 -7.59
C ILE A 165 10.62 -3.03 -7.41
N LEU A 166 10.06 -2.42 -8.44
CA LEU A 166 9.59 -1.05 -8.41
C LEU A 166 8.09 -1.04 -8.15
N CYS A 167 7.68 -0.46 -7.04
CA CYS A 167 6.28 -0.33 -6.67
C CYS A 167 5.88 1.15 -6.69
N GLY A 168 4.73 1.48 -7.29
CA GLY A 168 4.30 2.87 -7.35
C GLY A 168 2.87 3.06 -7.84
N GLN A 169 2.52 4.32 -8.08
CA GLN A 169 1.24 4.67 -8.69
C GLN A 169 1.28 4.43 -10.20
N PRO A 170 0.12 4.45 -10.90
CA PRO A 170 0.05 4.17 -12.34
C PRO A 170 0.96 5.04 -13.20
N GLU A 171 1.32 6.25 -12.71
CA GLU A 171 2.22 7.20 -13.35
C GLU A 171 3.65 6.66 -13.53
N LEU A 172 4.02 5.62 -12.79
CA LEU A 172 5.30 4.93 -12.95
C LEU A 172 5.45 4.33 -14.36
N LEU A 173 4.38 3.78 -14.96
CA LEU A 173 4.47 3.19 -16.30
C LEU A 173 4.81 4.20 -17.38
N PRO A 174 4.09 5.35 -17.55
CA PRO A 174 4.49 6.36 -18.53
C PRO A 174 5.89 6.94 -18.25
N LEU A 175 6.31 7.03 -16.98
CA LEU A 175 7.67 7.45 -16.64
C LEU A 175 8.71 6.49 -17.23
N LEU A 176 8.53 5.18 -17.06
CA LEU A 176 9.42 4.14 -17.58
C LEU A 176 9.32 3.95 -19.11
N MET A 177 8.29 4.51 -19.76
CA MET A 177 8.11 4.46 -21.21
C MET A 177 8.86 5.58 -21.96
N LYS A 178 9.49 6.51 -21.27
CA LYS A 178 10.28 7.57 -21.88
C LYS A 178 11.40 6.97 -22.73
N PRO A 179 11.74 7.58 -23.90
CA PRO A 179 12.78 7.07 -24.79
C PRO A 179 14.14 6.85 -24.12
N GLU A 180 14.49 7.73 -23.16
CA GLU A 180 15.76 7.70 -22.41
C GLU A 180 15.88 6.42 -21.56
N LEU A 181 14.74 5.82 -21.17
CA LEU A 181 14.66 4.61 -20.33
C LEU A 181 14.37 3.33 -21.11
N ALA A 182 14.49 3.37 -22.45
CA ALA A 182 14.20 2.22 -23.31
C ALA A 182 14.98 0.95 -22.90
N ALA A 183 16.23 1.10 -22.47
CA ALA A 183 17.05 -0.01 -22.01
C ALA A 183 16.53 -0.64 -20.69
N LEU A 184 16.00 0.17 -19.78
CA LEU A 184 15.38 -0.33 -18.55
C LEU A 184 14.06 -1.05 -18.85
N LYS A 185 13.24 -0.50 -19.74
CA LYS A 185 11.99 -1.10 -20.20
C LYS A 185 12.18 -2.53 -20.73
N GLN A 186 13.24 -2.77 -21.50
CA GLN A 186 13.55 -4.10 -22.06
C GLN A 186 13.87 -5.15 -20.98
N ARG A 187 14.23 -4.71 -19.78
CA ARG A 187 14.52 -5.58 -18.63
C ARG A 187 13.30 -5.90 -17.75
N VAL A 188 12.18 -5.22 -18.00
CA VAL A 188 10.93 -5.48 -17.26
C VAL A 188 10.39 -6.84 -17.65
N SER A 189 10.37 -7.76 -16.71
CA SER A 189 9.91 -9.13 -16.92
C SER A 189 8.53 -9.42 -16.34
N VAL A 190 8.12 -8.68 -15.32
CA VAL A 190 6.83 -8.84 -14.64
C VAL A 190 6.20 -7.47 -14.41
N VAL A 191 4.94 -7.33 -14.79
CA VAL A 191 4.13 -6.14 -14.47
C VAL A 191 2.85 -6.60 -13.82
N THR A 192 2.62 -6.17 -12.59
CA THR A 192 1.40 -6.45 -11.84
C THR A 192 0.62 -5.18 -11.57
N LYS A 193 -0.71 -5.30 -11.51
CA LYS A 193 -1.61 -4.16 -11.31
C LYS A 193 -2.56 -4.45 -10.16
N LEU A 194 -2.44 -3.66 -9.10
CA LEU A 194 -3.43 -3.62 -8.05
C LEU A 194 -4.59 -2.72 -8.50
N ARG A 195 -5.80 -3.16 -8.23
CA ARG A 195 -7.03 -2.40 -8.46
C ARG A 195 -7.80 -2.20 -7.15
N ALA A 196 -8.74 -1.30 -7.18
CA ALA A 196 -9.75 -1.19 -6.13
C ALA A 196 -10.57 -2.49 -6.01
N LEU A 197 -11.12 -2.72 -4.84
CA LEU A 197 -11.96 -3.89 -4.54
C LEU A 197 -13.35 -3.73 -5.17
N THR A 198 -13.91 -4.82 -5.66
CA THR A 198 -15.31 -4.89 -6.03
C THR A 198 -16.20 -4.85 -4.77
N LEU A 199 -17.51 -4.66 -4.93
CA LEU A 199 -18.45 -4.69 -3.80
C LEU A 199 -18.34 -6.00 -2.99
N MET A 200 -18.24 -7.14 -3.66
CA MET A 200 -18.11 -8.44 -2.99
C MET A 200 -16.79 -8.54 -2.23
N GLU A 201 -15.70 -8.08 -2.82
CA GLU A 201 -14.39 -8.05 -2.17
C GLU A 201 -14.36 -7.06 -0.99
N THR A 202 -15.04 -5.91 -1.12
CA THR A 202 -15.20 -4.93 -0.03
C THR A 202 -15.93 -5.55 1.16
N ARG A 203 -17.02 -6.26 0.93
CA ARG A 203 -17.77 -6.98 1.98
C ARG A 203 -16.90 -8.01 2.67
N ALA A 204 -16.18 -8.83 1.91
CA ALA A 204 -15.26 -9.84 2.43
C ALA A 204 -14.12 -9.21 3.23
N TYR A 205 -13.56 -8.10 2.73
CA TYR A 205 -12.50 -7.34 3.40
C TYR A 205 -12.95 -6.81 4.76
N ILE A 206 -14.13 -6.19 4.85
CA ILE A 206 -14.68 -5.67 6.10
C ILE A 206 -14.95 -6.81 7.09
N ALA A 207 -15.57 -7.91 6.62
CA ALA A 207 -15.87 -9.07 7.45
C ALA A 207 -14.59 -9.68 8.05
N GLU A 208 -13.54 -9.84 7.27
CA GLU A 208 -12.25 -10.38 7.73
C GLU A 208 -11.59 -9.47 8.76
N ARG A 209 -11.59 -8.16 8.53
CA ARG A 209 -11.03 -7.22 9.51
C ARG A 209 -11.76 -7.25 10.85
N LEU A 210 -13.09 -7.34 10.82
CA LEU A 210 -13.91 -7.52 12.02
C LEU A 210 -13.62 -8.86 12.72
N HIS A 211 -13.47 -9.94 11.95
CA HIS A 211 -13.11 -11.27 12.46
C HIS A 211 -11.75 -11.26 13.16
N VAL A 212 -10.71 -10.71 12.51
CA VAL A 212 -9.36 -10.56 13.09
C VAL A 212 -9.38 -9.66 14.34
N ALA A 213 -10.25 -8.65 14.36
CA ALA A 213 -10.47 -7.81 15.55
C ALA A 213 -11.20 -8.53 16.69
N GLY A 214 -11.63 -9.77 16.48
CA GLY A 214 -12.21 -10.65 17.49
C GLY A 214 -13.75 -10.69 17.52
N LEU A 215 -14.41 -10.16 16.49
CA LEU A 215 -15.88 -10.29 16.36
C LEU A 215 -16.27 -11.76 16.27
N ARG A 216 -17.19 -12.18 17.13
CA ARG A 216 -17.73 -13.57 17.17
C ARG A 216 -19.22 -13.65 16.82
N GLY A 217 -19.85 -12.53 16.51
CA GLY A 217 -21.27 -12.41 16.20
C GLY A 217 -21.54 -11.87 14.81
N GLU A 218 -22.74 -11.34 14.64
CA GLU A 218 -23.13 -10.66 13.41
C GLU A 218 -22.31 -9.37 13.21
N SER A 219 -22.11 -9.00 11.94
CA SER A 219 -21.48 -7.73 11.59
C SER A 219 -22.28 -6.53 12.16
N PRO A 220 -21.61 -5.54 12.73
CA PRO A 220 -22.30 -4.30 13.12
C PRO A 220 -22.85 -3.54 11.90
N PHE A 221 -22.33 -3.78 10.70
CA PHE A 221 -22.80 -3.13 9.47
C PHE A 221 -23.96 -3.89 8.83
N THR A 222 -25.01 -3.17 8.45
CA THR A 222 -26.10 -3.72 7.62
C THR A 222 -25.65 -3.88 6.16
N THR A 223 -26.38 -4.68 5.36
CA THR A 223 -26.08 -4.83 3.93
C THR A 223 -26.12 -3.49 3.17
N PRO A 224 -27.12 -2.61 3.36
CA PRO A 224 -27.11 -1.28 2.76
C PRO A 224 -25.91 -0.41 3.21
N ALA A 225 -25.49 -0.51 4.47
CA ALA A 225 -24.29 0.19 4.94
C ALA A 225 -23.03 -0.25 4.18
N LEU A 226 -22.85 -1.56 3.94
CA LEU A 226 -21.72 -2.09 3.18
C LEU A 226 -21.73 -1.62 1.71
N GLU A 227 -22.91 -1.43 1.13
CA GLU A 227 -23.05 -0.86 -0.22
C GLU A 227 -22.64 0.60 -0.26
N GLU A 228 -23.07 1.40 0.71
CA GLU A 228 -22.67 2.81 0.83
C GLU A 228 -21.17 2.97 1.11
N ILE A 229 -20.59 2.12 1.99
CA ILE A 229 -19.14 2.11 2.22
C ILE A 229 -18.40 1.85 0.91
N HIS A 230 -18.84 0.88 0.12
CA HIS A 230 -18.23 0.60 -1.19
C HIS A 230 -18.39 1.78 -2.14
N ARG A 231 -19.58 2.37 -2.21
CA ARG A 231 -19.89 3.52 -3.08
C ARG A 231 -18.99 4.72 -2.78
N PHE A 232 -18.85 5.10 -1.51
CA PHE A 232 -18.03 6.25 -1.12
C PHE A 232 -16.52 5.99 -1.21
N SER A 233 -16.09 4.76 -0.92
CA SER A 233 -14.68 4.38 -1.00
C SER A 233 -14.22 4.05 -2.40
N ASN A 234 -15.12 3.86 -3.38
CA ASN A 234 -14.83 3.27 -4.69
C ASN A 234 -14.00 1.97 -4.57
N GLY A 235 -14.18 1.22 -3.46
CA GLY A 235 -13.44 0.00 -3.19
C GLY A 235 -11.97 0.20 -2.80
N VAL A 236 -11.54 1.41 -2.48
CA VAL A 236 -10.16 1.69 -2.05
C VAL A 236 -9.99 1.34 -0.56
N PRO A 237 -9.13 0.35 -0.20
CA PRO A 237 -9.00 -0.16 1.16
C PRO A 237 -8.77 0.90 2.23
N ARG A 238 -7.95 1.91 1.94
CA ARG A 238 -7.70 3.01 2.88
C ARG A 238 -8.96 3.80 3.20
N LEU A 239 -9.76 4.11 2.18
CA LEU A 239 -11.04 4.82 2.35
C LEU A 239 -12.08 3.93 3.03
N ILE A 240 -12.14 2.63 2.69
CA ILE A 240 -13.00 1.66 3.38
C ILE A 240 -12.71 1.70 4.88
N ASN A 241 -11.43 1.63 5.27
CA ASN A 241 -11.06 1.69 6.68
C ASN A 241 -11.50 2.98 7.35
N SER A 242 -11.22 4.13 6.74
CA SER A 242 -11.58 5.42 7.31
C SER A 242 -13.09 5.56 7.49
N ILE A 243 -13.89 5.19 6.48
CA ILE A 243 -15.36 5.25 6.54
C ILE A 243 -15.88 4.30 7.61
N CYS A 244 -15.39 3.06 7.66
CA CYS A 244 -15.82 2.08 8.66
C CYS A 244 -15.51 2.53 10.10
N ASP A 245 -14.33 3.11 10.34
CA ASP A 245 -13.92 3.60 11.65
C ASP A 245 -14.79 4.76 12.12
N HIS A 246 -15.04 5.74 11.23
CA HIS A 246 -15.93 6.86 11.50
C HIS A 246 -17.37 6.40 11.76
N ALA A 247 -17.92 5.53 10.91
CA ALA A 247 -19.28 5.02 11.05
C ALA A 247 -19.49 4.23 12.35
N LEU A 248 -18.50 3.40 12.77
CA LEU A 248 -18.54 2.73 14.07
C LEU A 248 -18.47 3.73 15.24
N SER A 249 -17.70 4.80 15.10
CA SER A 249 -17.58 5.86 16.11
C SER A 249 -18.89 6.65 16.26
N ILE A 250 -19.55 6.99 15.14
CA ILE A 250 -20.87 7.65 15.14
C ILE A 250 -21.92 6.71 15.75
N GLY A 251 -22.00 5.46 15.29
CA GLY A 251 -22.94 4.47 15.81
C GLY A 251 -22.78 4.26 17.32
N PHE A 252 -21.55 4.26 17.84
CA PHE A 252 -21.28 4.20 19.28
C PHE A 252 -21.79 5.45 20.00
N ARG A 253 -21.56 6.67 19.48
CA ARG A 253 -22.08 7.91 20.06
C ARG A 253 -23.61 7.90 20.12
N GLN A 254 -24.27 7.34 19.12
CA GLN A 254 -25.72 7.21 19.01
C GLN A 254 -26.28 5.95 19.69
N GLN A 255 -25.45 5.13 20.34
CA GLN A 255 -25.83 3.87 21.01
C GLN A 255 -26.51 2.87 20.06
N LEU A 256 -26.15 2.88 18.79
CA LEU A 256 -26.69 1.96 17.78
C LEU A 256 -25.89 0.66 17.77
N THR A 257 -26.57 -0.46 18.02
CA THR A 257 -25.96 -1.80 17.93
C THR A 257 -25.72 -2.24 16.48
N ARG A 258 -26.41 -1.61 15.52
CA ARG A 258 -26.24 -1.85 14.07
C ARG A 258 -26.12 -0.51 13.34
N VAL A 259 -25.09 -0.42 12.50
CA VAL A 259 -24.78 0.74 11.67
C VAL A 259 -25.50 0.61 10.33
N GLY A 260 -26.42 1.52 10.05
CA GLY A 260 -27.19 1.62 8.81
C GLY A 260 -26.48 2.44 7.73
N ALA A 261 -27.14 2.53 6.57
CA ALA A 261 -26.66 3.35 5.46
C ALA A 261 -26.62 4.84 5.81
N ASP A 262 -27.59 5.31 6.59
CA ASP A 262 -27.70 6.68 7.09
C ASP A 262 -26.46 7.12 7.90
N VAL A 263 -25.99 6.27 8.81
CA VAL A 263 -24.78 6.51 9.61
C VAL A 263 -23.51 6.55 8.72
N VAL A 264 -23.46 5.72 7.67
CA VAL A 264 -22.36 5.74 6.71
C VAL A 264 -22.36 7.03 5.88
N VAL A 265 -23.54 7.52 5.50
CA VAL A 265 -23.69 8.83 4.83
C VAL A 265 -23.19 9.95 5.74
N GLU A 266 -23.62 9.98 7.03
CA GLU A 266 -23.15 10.94 8.03
C GLU A 266 -21.61 10.89 8.16
N ALA A 267 -21.03 9.70 8.23
CA ALA A 267 -19.58 9.53 8.27
C ALA A 267 -18.88 10.09 7.01
N ALA A 268 -19.46 9.88 5.84
CA ALA A 268 -18.92 10.39 4.57
C ALA A 268 -19.02 11.92 4.49
N GLU A 269 -20.06 12.52 5.04
CA GLU A 269 -20.24 13.98 5.16
C GLU A 269 -19.21 14.58 6.13
N GLU A 270 -19.06 14.01 7.35
CA GLU A 270 -18.03 14.44 8.31
C GLU A 270 -16.61 14.37 7.74
N MET A 271 -16.34 13.39 6.87
CA MET A 271 -15.05 13.23 6.19
C MET A 271 -14.88 14.13 4.95
N GLY A 272 -15.90 14.91 4.55
CA GLY A 272 -15.88 15.75 3.36
C GLY A 272 -15.85 14.97 2.04
N LEU A 273 -16.26 13.71 2.02
CA LEU A 273 -16.34 12.88 0.80
C LEU A 273 -17.55 13.25 -0.06
N ILE A 274 -18.56 13.85 0.55
CA ILE A 274 -19.76 14.38 -0.11
C ILE A 274 -20.12 15.72 0.51
N GLN A 275 -20.85 16.56 -0.24
CA GLN A 275 -21.42 17.76 0.34
C GLN A 275 -22.60 17.40 1.26
N PRO A 276 -22.77 18.07 2.40
CA PRO A 276 -23.92 17.81 3.27
C PRO A 276 -25.22 17.98 2.45
N SER A 277 -26.10 17.01 2.61
CA SER A 277 -27.42 17.06 2.00
C SER A 277 -28.14 18.31 2.52
N SER A 278 -28.48 19.24 1.62
CA SER A 278 -29.14 20.54 1.90
C SER A 278 -30.59 20.37 2.44
N GLY A 279 -30.80 19.42 3.35
CA GLY A 279 -32.12 19.00 3.88
C GLY A 279 -32.37 19.20 5.37
N SER A 280 -31.49 19.90 6.12
CA SER A 280 -31.73 20.08 7.57
C SER A 280 -31.43 21.48 8.14
N MET A 281 -31.57 22.54 7.32
CA MET A 281 -31.53 23.94 7.82
C MET A 281 -32.84 24.69 7.51
N GLU A 282 -34.01 24.10 7.78
CA GLU A 282 -35.26 24.81 7.90
C GLU A 282 -36.00 24.31 9.15
N SER A 283 -35.75 24.92 10.29
CA SER A 283 -36.70 25.27 11.36
C SER A 283 -35.98 25.50 12.68
N ASN A 284 -35.44 26.68 12.86
CA ASN A 284 -35.43 27.40 14.15
C ASN A 284 -35.10 28.88 13.99
N ALA A 285 -35.82 29.54 13.10
CA ALA A 285 -36.01 30.98 13.24
C ALA A 285 -37.13 31.19 14.24
N GLY A 286 -36.79 31.31 15.51
CA GLY A 286 -37.69 31.66 16.58
C GLY A 286 -38.38 33.05 16.34
N PRO A 287 -39.56 33.32 16.96
CA PRO A 287 -40.43 34.45 16.66
C PRO A 287 -39.99 35.76 17.32
N LEU A 288 -38.82 36.31 16.99
CA LEU A 288 -38.31 37.58 17.53
C LEU A 288 -38.07 38.67 16.47
N ALA A 289 -38.53 38.48 15.22
CA ALA A 289 -38.36 39.49 14.17
C ALA A 289 -39.69 40.13 13.71
N ARG A 290 -40.70 40.28 14.59
CA ARG A 290 -41.95 41.01 14.31
C ARG A 290 -42.23 42.13 15.27
N MET A 291 -41.28 42.96 15.61
CA MET A 291 -41.52 44.22 16.37
C MET A 291 -40.54 45.33 15.99
N ALA A 292 -40.44 45.66 14.72
CA ALA A 292 -39.75 46.90 14.29
C ALA A 292 -40.22 47.38 12.92
N GLN A 293 -41.53 47.45 12.67
CA GLN A 293 -42.11 48.23 11.56
C GLN A 293 -43.52 48.70 11.92
N THR A 294 -43.66 49.55 12.94
CA THR A 294 -44.76 50.50 13.10
C THR A 294 -44.23 51.65 13.89
N GLY A 295 -44.01 52.82 13.27
CA GLY A 295 -43.66 54.03 13.97
C GLY A 295 -43.00 55.06 13.08
N SER A 296 -43.90 55.83 12.38
CA SER A 296 -43.70 57.17 11.80
C SER A 296 -43.13 57.21 10.40
#